data_fbea79068e2ab5e76c27545075e9d070
#
_entry.id   fbea79068e2ab5e76c27545075e9d070
#
_cell.length_a   1.000
_cell.length_b   1.000
_cell.length_c   1.000
_cell.angle_alpha   90.00
_cell.angle_beta   90.00
_cell.angle_gamma   90.00
#
_symmetry.space_group_name_H-M   'P 1'
#
loop_
_entity.id
_entity.type
_entity.pdbx_description
1 polymer ?
#
loop_
_entity_poly.entity_id
_entity_poly.type
_entity_poly.pdbx_seq_one_letter_code
_entity_poly.pdbx_strand_id
1 'polypeptide(L)'
;MRDSDTDIILYISLLGVCPVIGLCGIIANIINIIIFIRNGFTESINVSLFGLAISDLLALLFLVPFAAFINPYSLYSEDLNWNAMDFALILVAFPNSTFNRTTCLITVFITVERCLCFVMPLRVKSLITPRRSAIIVAAIFALMTFNLVLAYVAMQLDWRLDPGRNKTMIGTVLTRHDSSELLNIRNIISLCSQLFSLLALVVSNIALAVAVKKQAKWRARIVITAPQQNQTAASNRTADSTTYRNRRLARMIQFLSLILFVTYFFSSVIYLISQFVREFNFYGRYKNEYRSFWMVALAAQGLNSSVNIVFYYRMNIKYRNRFNKMFRKGIARIGIFPADHNTMENTIVALSHRDTVR
;
A
#
# COMPACT_ATOMS: atom_id res chain seq x y z
N MET A 1 -9.77 18.82 -22.77
CA MET A 1 -8.54 18.22 -23.39
C MET A 1 -8.88 17.74 -24.79
N ARG A 2 -7.92 17.80 -25.72
CA ARG A 2 -8.11 17.17 -27.05
C ARG A 2 -8.03 15.65 -26.91
N ASP A 3 -8.70 14.90 -27.80
CA ASP A 3 -8.64 13.43 -27.77
C ASP A 3 -7.19 12.93 -27.92
N SER A 4 -6.37 13.57 -28.78
CA SER A 4 -4.96 13.25 -28.95
C SER A 4 -4.11 13.38 -27.67
N ASP A 5 -4.38 14.42 -26.84
CA ASP A 5 -3.62 14.64 -25.60
C ASP A 5 -3.97 13.56 -24.56
N THR A 6 -5.24 13.16 -24.54
CA THR A 6 -5.72 12.08 -23.67
C THR A 6 -5.13 10.74 -24.07
N ASP A 7 -5.05 10.46 -25.36
CA ASP A 7 -4.45 9.23 -25.87
C ASP A 7 -2.95 9.15 -25.52
N ILE A 8 -2.21 10.24 -25.65
CA ILE A 8 -0.79 10.28 -25.25
C ILE A 8 -0.63 9.98 -23.75
N ILE A 9 -1.44 10.59 -22.88
CA ILE A 9 -1.40 10.33 -21.43
C ILE A 9 -1.75 8.87 -21.13
N LEU A 10 -2.77 8.33 -21.79
CA LEU A 10 -3.16 6.92 -21.68
C LEU A 10 -2.00 6.00 -22.07
N TYR A 11 -1.37 6.24 -23.21
CA TYR A 11 -0.26 5.41 -23.69
C TYR A 11 0.94 5.43 -22.75
N ILE A 12 1.40 6.61 -22.36
CA ILE A 12 2.55 6.76 -21.47
C ILE A 12 2.25 6.11 -20.11
N SER A 13 1.07 6.38 -19.55
CA SER A 13 0.72 5.88 -18.21
C SER A 13 0.45 4.39 -18.20
N LEU A 14 -0.36 3.87 -19.12
CA LEU A 14 -0.81 2.48 -19.08
C LEU A 14 0.17 1.50 -19.71
N LEU A 15 0.78 1.84 -20.86
CA LEU A 15 1.70 0.93 -21.54
C LEU A 15 3.15 1.07 -21.04
N GLY A 16 3.51 2.24 -20.50
CA GLY A 16 4.86 2.51 -20.00
C GLY A 16 4.96 2.43 -18.48
N VAL A 17 4.40 3.43 -17.81
CA VAL A 17 4.65 3.68 -16.38
C VAL A 17 4.01 2.63 -15.47
N CYS A 18 2.71 2.35 -15.64
CA CYS A 18 1.98 1.44 -14.75
C CYS A 18 2.49 -0.01 -14.77
N PRO A 19 2.76 -0.64 -15.93
CA PRO A 19 3.31 -2.00 -15.95
C PRO A 19 4.69 -2.10 -15.32
N VAL A 20 5.59 -1.16 -15.60
CA VAL A 20 6.94 -1.16 -15.02
C VAL A 20 6.89 -1.01 -13.50
N ILE A 21 6.17 -0.02 -13.01
CA ILE A 21 5.98 0.20 -11.57
C ILE A 21 5.29 -1.02 -10.95
N GLY A 22 4.24 -1.53 -11.60
CA GLY A 22 3.48 -2.67 -11.13
C GLY A 22 4.32 -3.93 -10.99
N LEU A 23 5.11 -4.29 -12.01
CA LEU A 23 5.99 -5.46 -11.98
C LEU A 23 7.10 -5.32 -10.91
N CYS A 24 7.76 -4.16 -10.84
CA CYS A 24 8.74 -3.90 -9.79
C CYS A 24 8.10 -3.99 -8.40
N GLY A 25 6.89 -3.46 -8.23
CA GLY A 25 6.16 -3.50 -6.98
C GLY A 25 5.68 -4.90 -6.59
N ILE A 26 5.25 -5.73 -7.55
CA ILE A 26 4.92 -7.14 -7.32
C ILE A 26 6.14 -7.87 -6.75
N ILE A 27 7.31 -7.74 -7.40
CA ILE A 27 8.55 -8.35 -6.93
C ILE A 27 8.90 -7.85 -5.52
N ALA A 28 8.81 -6.53 -5.30
CA ALA A 28 9.09 -5.91 -4.00
C ALA A 28 8.17 -6.45 -2.89
N ASN A 29 6.87 -6.59 -3.14
CA ASN A 29 5.92 -7.08 -2.13
C ASN A 29 6.04 -8.59 -1.90
N ILE A 30 6.40 -9.39 -2.90
CA ILE A 30 6.76 -10.81 -2.70
C ILE A 30 7.97 -10.91 -1.77
N ILE A 31 9.01 -10.10 -1.99
CA ILE A 31 10.19 -10.05 -1.12
C ILE A 31 9.79 -9.63 0.31
N ASN A 32 8.94 -8.60 0.45
CA ASN A 32 8.42 -8.15 1.74
C ASN A 32 7.71 -9.29 2.49
N ILE A 33 6.80 -9.99 1.83
CA ILE A 33 6.05 -11.13 2.38
C ILE A 33 7.02 -12.22 2.87
N ILE A 34 7.98 -12.63 2.05
CA ILE A 34 8.98 -13.66 2.42
C ILE A 34 9.78 -13.22 3.64
N ILE A 35 10.20 -11.96 3.72
CA ILE A 35 10.98 -11.46 4.85
C ILE A 35 10.13 -11.39 6.12
N PHE A 36 8.86 -10.94 6.05
CA PHE A 36 7.98 -10.91 7.23
C PHE A 36 7.66 -12.31 7.75
N ILE A 37 7.42 -13.29 6.88
CA ILE A 37 7.27 -14.70 7.28
C ILE A 37 8.53 -15.20 8.01
N ARG A 38 9.72 -14.91 7.47
CA ARG A 38 11.00 -15.32 8.09
C ARG A 38 11.32 -14.57 9.38
N ASN A 39 10.81 -13.36 9.57
CA ASN A 39 10.93 -12.62 10.83
C ASN A 39 10.03 -13.19 11.94
N GLY A 40 8.99 -13.95 11.57
CA GLY A 40 7.98 -14.49 12.46
C GLY A 40 6.94 -13.46 12.91
N PHE A 41 5.84 -13.94 13.43
CA PHE A 41 4.67 -13.15 13.84
C PHE A 41 4.58 -12.95 15.35
N THR A 42 5.73 -12.84 16.03
CA THR A 42 5.81 -12.58 17.47
C THR A 42 5.56 -11.13 17.85
N GLU A 43 5.79 -10.20 16.95
CA GLU A 43 5.51 -8.77 17.11
C GLU A 43 4.28 -8.38 16.25
N SER A 44 3.31 -7.65 16.84
CA SER A 44 2.10 -7.20 16.15
C SER A 44 2.40 -6.43 14.86
N ILE A 45 3.45 -5.60 14.88
CA ILE A 45 3.86 -4.82 13.69
C ILE A 45 4.22 -5.71 12.50
N ASN A 46 4.83 -6.88 12.72
CA ASN A 46 5.17 -7.79 11.62
C ASN A 46 3.90 -8.36 10.97
N VAL A 47 2.85 -8.62 11.77
CA VAL A 47 1.55 -9.08 11.26
C VAL A 47 0.90 -7.99 10.42
N SER A 48 0.88 -6.75 10.91
CA SER A 48 0.26 -5.62 10.22
C SER A 48 0.99 -5.28 8.92
N LEU A 49 2.34 -5.26 8.93
CA LEU A 49 3.15 -5.02 7.73
C LEU A 49 3.07 -6.18 6.72
N PHE A 50 2.90 -7.40 7.18
CA PHE A 50 2.63 -8.55 6.32
C PHE A 50 1.27 -8.41 5.61
N GLY A 51 0.21 -8.04 6.35
CA GLY A 51 -1.09 -7.74 5.76
C GLY A 51 -1.04 -6.57 4.76
N LEU A 52 -0.26 -5.53 5.06
CA LEU A 52 -0.02 -4.42 4.15
C LEU A 52 0.64 -4.89 2.84
N ALA A 53 1.68 -5.72 2.93
CA ALA A 53 2.37 -6.24 1.75
C ALA A 53 1.46 -7.14 0.89
N ILE A 54 0.53 -7.89 1.51
CA ILE A 54 -0.48 -8.67 0.78
C ILE A 54 -1.46 -7.75 0.04
N SER A 55 -2.00 -6.72 0.70
CA SER A 55 -2.94 -5.80 0.05
C SER A 55 -2.30 -5.03 -1.10
N ASP A 56 -1.05 -4.60 -0.94
CA ASP A 56 -0.28 -3.94 -2.00
C ASP A 56 0.01 -4.87 -3.18
N LEU A 57 0.39 -6.13 -2.90
CA LEU A 57 0.59 -7.15 -3.93
C LEU A 57 -0.69 -7.38 -4.74
N LEU A 58 -1.83 -7.55 -4.06
CA LEU A 58 -3.12 -7.76 -4.72
C LEU A 58 -3.54 -6.54 -5.54
N ALA A 59 -3.36 -5.32 -5.01
CA ALA A 59 -3.63 -4.09 -5.75
C ALA A 59 -2.81 -4.03 -7.06
N LEU A 60 -1.52 -4.37 -7.00
CA LEU A 60 -0.62 -4.35 -8.17
C LEU A 60 -0.92 -5.48 -9.16
N LEU A 61 -1.30 -6.67 -8.70
CA LEU A 61 -1.71 -7.79 -9.55
C LEU A 61 -2.94 -7.43 -10.40
N PHE A 62 -3.83 -6.58 -9.88
CA PHE A 62 -4.96 -6.06 -10.65
C PHE A 62 -4.63 -4.78 -11.43
N LEU A 63 -3.56 -4.04 -11.07
CA LEU A 63 -3.14 -2.88 -11.85
C LEU A 63 -2.45 -3.26 -13.17
N VAL A 64 -1.57 -4.26 -13.15
CA VAL A 64 -0.78 -4.64 -14.32
C VAL A 64 -1.65 -5.06 -15.52
N PRO A 65 -2.70 -5.90 -15.38
CA PRO A 65 -3.55 -6.27 -16.49
C PRO A 65 -4.38 -5.11 -17.08
N PHE A 66 -4.46 -3.96 -16.40
CA PHE A 66 -5.24 -2.82 -16.88
C PHE A 66 -4.79 -2.37 -18.28
N ALA A 67 -3.47 -2.40 -18.52
CA ALA A 67 -2.90 -2.06 -19.82
C ALA A 67 -3.34 -3.02 -20.95
N ALA A 68 -3.62 -4.28 -20.63
CA ALA A 68 -4.08 -5.25 -21.63
C ALA A 68 -5.52 -4.95 -22.10
N PHE A 69 -6.37 -4.42 -21.21
CA PHE A 69 -7.76 -4.06 -21.56
C PHE A 69 -7.87 -2.66 -22.15
N ILE A 70 -7.08 -1.71 -21.66
CA ILE A 70 -7.15 -0.30 -22.07
C ILE A 70 -5.92 0.03 -22.93
N ASN A 71 -5.93 -0.45 -24.15
CA ASN A 71 -4.94 -0.11 -25.18
C ASN A 71 -5.67 0.35 -26.45
N PRO A 72 -4.98 0.98 -27.42
CA PRO A 72 -5.62 1.54 -28.62
C PRO A 72 -6.40 0.51 -29.40
N TYR A 73 -5.84 -0.66 -29.57
CA TYR A 73 -6.51 -1.73 -30.31
C TYR A 73 -7.84 -2.09 -29.65
N SER A 74 -7.83 -2.35 -28.33
CA SER A 74 -9.05 -2.72 -27.63
C SER A 74 -10.09 -1.60 -27.51
N LEU A 75 -9.64 -0.34 -27.48
CA LEU A 75 -10.53 0.82 -27.39
C LEU A 75 -11.18 1.20 -28.72
N TYR A 76 -10.46 1.07 -29.84
CA TYR A 76 -10.87 1.60 -31.15
C TYR A 76 -11.15 0.53 -32.19
N SER A 77 -10.78 -0.73 -31.98
CA SER A 77 -11.07 -1.80 -32.93
C SER A 77 -12.58 -2.08 -33.04
N GLU A 78 -13.06 -2.15 -34.25
CA GLU A 78 -14.44 -2.53 -34.57
C GLU A 78 -14.66 -4.05 -34.58
N ASP A 79 -13.58 -4.83 -34.66
CA ASP A 79 -13.62 -6.30 -34.75
C ASP A 79 -13.96 -6.96 -33.43
N LEU A 80 -13.77 -6.25 -32.28
CA LEU A 80 -14.01 -6.80 -30.97
C LEU A 80 -15.50 -6.92 -30.67
N ASN A 81 -15.89 -8.11 -30.16
CA ASN A 81 -17.24 -8.40 -29.69
C ASN A 81 -17.40 -8.16 -28.18
N TRP A 82 -16.50 -7.40 -27.54
CA TRP A 82 -16.52 -7.07 -26.13
C TRP A 82 -16.08 -5.61 -25.88
N ASN A 83 -16.65 -5.00 -24.83
CA ASN A 83 -16.34 -3.63 -24.45
C ASN A 83 -15.14 -3.59 -23.48
N ALA A 84 -14.01 -3.04 -23.95
CA ALA A 84 -12.76 -3.00 -23.21
C ALA A 84 -12.89 -2.26 -21.86
N MET A 85 -13.65 -1.16 -21.81
CA MET A 85 -13.87 -0.40 -20.57
C MET A 85 -14.65 -1.18 -19.54
N ASP A 86 -15.68 -1.92 -19.95
CA ASP A 86 -16.51 -2.73 -19.06
C ASP A 86 -15.72 -3.88 -18.45
N PHE A 87 -14.90 -4.55 -19.28
CA PHE A 87 -14.00 -5.60 -18.81
C PHE A 87 -12.95 -5.05 -17.83
N ALA A 88 -12.31 -3.93 -18.19
CA ALA A 88 -11.36 -3.27 -17.30
C ALA A 88 -11.99 -2.85 -15.97
N LEU A 89 -13.25 -2.38 -15.98
CA LEU A 89 -13.97 -1.98 -14.78
C LEU A 89 -14.20 -3.17 -13.83
N ILE A 90 -14.77 -4.26 -14.33
CA ILE A 90 -15.12 -5.41 -13.51
C ILE A 90 -13.89 -6.20 -13.07
N LEU A 91 -13.01 -6.54 -14.02
CA LEU A 91 -11.90 -7.46 -13.74
C LEU A 91 -10.69 -6.80 -13.09
N VAL A 92 -10.55 -5.49 -13.25
CA VAL A 92 -9.35 -4.77 -12.82
C VAL A 92 -9.67 -3.62 -11.86
N ALA A 93 -10.50 -2.66 -12.26
CA ALA A 93 -10.68 -1.44 -11.49
C ALA A 93 -11.36 -1.68 -10.14
N PHE A 94 -12.39 -2.52 -10.08
CA PHE A 94 -13.07 -2.85 -8.82
C PHE A 94 -12.14 -3.57 -7.83
N PRO A 95 -11.44 -4.66 -8.19
CA PRO A 95 -10.48 -5.30 -7.29
C PRO A 95 -9.33 -4.38 -6.90
N ASN A 96 -8.72 -3.67 -7.85
CA ASN A 96 -7.63 -2.74 -7.57
C ASN A 96 -8.06 -1.68 -6.55
N SER A 97 -9.21 -1.02 -6.76
CA SER A 97 -9.73 -0.02 -5.82
C SER A 97 -10.06 -0.59 -4.44
N THR A 98 -10.50 -1.84 -4.38
CA THR A 98 -10.77 -2.57 -3.13
C THR A 98 -9.49 -2.77 -2.33
N PHE A 99 -8.43 -3.28 -2.95
CA PHE A 99 -7.17 -3.52 -2.26
C PHE A 99 -6.41 -2.23 -1.92
N ASN A 100 -6.53 -1.18 -2.72
CA ASN A 100 -5.99 0.14 -2.35
C ASN A 100 -6.68 0.73 -1.10
N ARG A 101 -8.00 0.54 -0.92
CA ARG A 101 -8.70 0.91 0.32
C ARG A 101 -8.28 0.04 1.50
N THR A 102 -8.08 -1.26 1.27
CA THR A 102 -7.53 -2.18 2.26
C THR A 102 -6.15 -1.71 2.74
N THR A 103 -5.25 -1.36 1.83
CA THR A 103 -3.94 -0.75 2.12
C THR A 103 -4.08 0.50 3.00
N CYS A 104 -5.01 1.40 2.67
CA CYS A 104 -5.23 2.62 3.44
C CYS A 104 -5.68 2.31 4.87
N LEU A 105 -6.68 1.44 5.06
CA LEU A 105 -7.19 1.06 6.38
C LEU A 105 -6.14 0.34 7.22
N ILE A 106 -5.36 -0.56 6.64
CA ILE A 106 -4.25 -1.23 7.33
C ILE A 106 -3.19 -0.21 7.75
N THR A 107 -2.88 0.78 6.90
CA THR A 107 -1.91 1.85 7.24
C THR A 107 -2.42 2.72 8.39
N VAL A 108 -3.72 3.06 8.41
CA VAL A 108 -4.37 3.72 9.56
C VAL A 108 -4.18 2.89 10.82
N PHE A 109 -4.50 1.58 10.77
CA PHE A 109 -4.33 0.67 11.90
C PHE A 109 -2.88 0.63 12.40
N ILE A 110 -1.89 0.50 11.50
CA ILE A 110 -0.46 0.53 11.85
C ILE A 110 -0.08 1.85 12.52
N THR A 111 -0.60 2.98 12.02
CA THR A 111 -0.30 4.31 12.57
C THR A 111 -0.89 4.46 13.97
N VAL A 112 -2.12 3.99 14.20
CA VAL A 112 -2.75 3.94 15.53
C VAL A 112 -1.98 3.02 16.47
N GLU A 113 -1.59 1.83 16.02
CA GLU A 113 -0.76 0.89 16.78
C GLU A 113 0.54 1.56 17.25
N ARG A 114 1.21 2.31 16.36
CA ARG A 114 2.43 3.05 16.74
C ARG A 114 2.15 4.19 17.69
N CYS A 115 1.06 4.93 17.49
CA CYS A 115 0.66 5.98 18.42
C CYS A 115 0.48 5.44 19.84
N LEU A 116 -0.22 4.32 19.99
CA LEU A 116 -0.44 3.67 21.29
C LEU A 116 0.86 3.22 21.96
N CYS A 117 1.87 2.79 21.18
CA CYS A 117 3.21 2.46 21.70
C CYS A 117 3.92 3.66 22.37
N PHE A 118 3.61 4.90 21.94
CA PHE A 118 4.17 6.12 22.53
C PHE A 118 3.34 6.69 23.68
N VAL A 119 2.01 6.57 23.57
CA VAL A 119 1.09 7.14 24.57
C VAL A 119 0.96 6.23 25.80
N MET A 120 0.89 4.91 25.61
CA MET A 120 0.66 3.92 26.65
C MET A 120 1.65 2.75 26.58
N PRO A 121 2.97 2.99 26.79
CA PRO A 121 4.00 1.97 26.53
C PRO A 121 3.86 0.71 27.39
N LEU A 122 3.32 0.82 28.61
CA LEU A 122 3.14 -0.30 29.50
C LEU A 122 1.89 -1.14 29.16
N ARG A 123 0.79 -0.47 28.73
CA ARG A 123 -0.49 -1.14 28.42
C ARG A 123 -0.56 -1.66 26.99
N VAL A 124 0.22 -1.11 26.07
CA VAL A 124 0.13 -1.45 24.65
C VAL A 124 0.39 -2.95 24.38
N LYS A 125 1.29 -3.58 25.12
CA LYS A 125 1.60 -5.02 24.98
C LYS A 125 0.40 -5.93 25.29
N SER A 126 -0.50 -5.51 26.19
CA SER A 126 -1.73 -6.25 26.50
C SER A 126 -2.89 -5.88 25.57
N LEU A 127 -2.91 -4.65 25.03
CA LEU A 127 -3.95 -4.18 24.13
C LEU A 127 -3.76 -4.68 22.70
N ILE A 128 -2.53 -4.61 22.18
CA ILE A 128 -2.18 -4.94 20.79
C ILE A 128 -1.26 -6.15 20.78
N THR A 129 -1.88 -7.33 20.73
CA THR A 129 -1.17 -8.59 20.57
C THR A 129 -1.12 -8.99 19.09
N PRO A 130 -0.16 -9.84 18.65
CA PRO A 130 -0.10 -10.33 17.27
C PRO A 130 -1.41 -10.97 16.81
N ARG A 131 -2.08 -11.71 17.71
CA ARG A 131 -3.38 -12.35 17.41
C ARG A 131 -4.48 -11.31 17.16
N ARG A 132 -4.57 -10.26 17.98
CA ARG A 132 -5.55 -9.19 17.77
C ARG A 132 -5.27 -8.41 16.49
N SER A 133 -4.00 -8.13 16.19
CA SER A 133 -3.62 -7.48 14.93
C SER A 133 -4.00 -8.33 13.73
N ALA A 134 -3.81 -9.66 13.79
CA ALA A 134 -4.23 -10.56 12.73
C ALA A 134 -5.75 -10.54 12.52
N ILE A 135 -6.53 -10.56 13.60
CA ILE A 135 -8.00 -10.47 13.53
C ILE A 135 -8.45 -9.15 12.91
N ILE A 136 -7.85 -8.02 13.32
CA ILE A 136 -8.21 -6.69 12.78
C ILE A 136 -7.86 -6.62 11.28
N VAL A 137 -6.67 -7.07 10.89
CA VAL A 137 -6.26 -7.09 9.49
C VAL A 137 -7.18 -7.99 8.66
N ALA A 138 -7.51 -9.18 9.16
CA ALA A 138 -8.45 -10.09 8.49
C ALA A 138 -9.86 -9.48 8.37
N ALA A 139 -10.34 -8.79 9.41
CA ALA A 139 -11.63 -8.10 9.38
C ALA A 139 -11.65 -6.96 8.34
N ILE A 140 -10.55 -6.20 8.19
CA ILE A 140 -10.42 -5.18 7.15
C ILE A 140 -10.51 -5.81 5.76
N PHE A 141 -9.78 -6.92 5.52
CA PHE A 141 -9.86 -7.65 4.25
C PHE A 141 -11.28 -8.16 3.99
N ALA A 142 -11.94 -8.78 4.98
CA ALA A 142 -13.29 -9.30 4.85
C ALA A 142 -14.30 -8.21 4.51
N LEU A 143 -14.24 -7.06 5.20
CA LEU A 143 -15.13 -5.91 4.96
C LEU A 143 -14.97 -5.35 3.54
N MET A 144 -13.72 -5.18 3.09
CA MET A 144 -13.46 -4.62 1.76
C MET A 144 -13.79 -5.63 0.65
N THR A 145 -13.52 -6.92 0.86
CA THR A 145 -13.91 -7.98 -0.08
C THR A 145 -15.43 -8.14 -0.16
N PHE A 146 -16.15 -8.01 0.95
CA PHE A 146 -17.61 -7.98 0.94
C PHE A 146 -18.16 -6.85 0.04
N ASN A 147 -17.59 -5.65 0.11
CA ASN A 147 -17.95 -4.55 -0.79
C ASN A 147 -17.67 -4.88 -2.27
N LEU A 148 -16.60 -5.63 -2.57
CA LEU A 148 -16.31 -6.11 -3.92
C LEU A 148 -17.34 -7.16 -4.38
N VAL A 149 -17.73 -8.09 -3.51
CA VAL A 149 -18.75 -9.11 -3.83
C VAL A 149 -20.08 -8.46 -4.20
N LEU A 150 -20.49 -7.39 -3.51
CA LEU A 150 -21.70 -6.64 -3.87
C LEU A 150 -21.66 -6.14 -5.32
N ALA A 151 -20.50 -5.70 -5.82
CA ALA A 151 -20.36 -5.30 -7.21
C ALA A 151 -20.57 -6.46 -8.18
N TYR A 152 -19.99 -7.64 -7.89
CA TYR A 152 -20.11 -8.82 -8.75
C TYR A 152 -21.50 -9.48 -8.69
N VAL A 153 -22.21 -9.33 -7.58
CA VAL A 153 -23.61 -9.77 -7.48
C VAL A 153 -24.54 -8.86 -8.28
N ALA A 154 -24.24 -7.57 -8.31
CA ALA A 154 -25.06 -6.57 -8.98
C ALA A 154 -24.82 -6.48 -10.50
N MET A 155 -23.63 -6.81 -10.97
CA MET A 155 -23.20 -6.63 -12.35
C MET A 155 -22.62 -7.92 -12.91
N GLN A 156 -22.98 -8.25 -14.15
CA GLN A 156 -22.41 -9.37 -14.91
C GLN A 156 -21.98 -8.90 -16.30
N LEU A 157 -21.15 -9.69 -16.96
CA LEU A 157 -20.78 -9.52 -18.36
C LEU A 157 -21.77 -10.30 -19.21
N ASP A 158 -22.51 -9.63 -20.09
CA ASP A 158 -23.48 -10.24 -20.97
C ASP A 158 -23.62 -9.47 -22.29
N TRP A 159 -24.30 -10.05 -23.27
CA TRP A 159 -24.56 -9.41 -24.55
C TRP A 159 -25.47 -8.20 -24.38
N ARG A 160 -25.01 -7.03 -24.86
CA ARG A 160 -25.82 -5.80 -24.91
C ARG A 160 -25.56 -5.04 -26.19
N LEU A 161 -26.54 -4.25 -26.62
CA LEU A 161 -26.36 -3.30 -27.69
C LEU A 161 -25.49 -2.12 -27.15
N ASP A 162 -24.38 -1.82 -27.84
CA ASP A 162 -23.61 -0.60 -27.60
C ASP A 162 -24.14 0.51 -28.52
N PRO A 163 -24.80 1.54 -27.97
CA PRO A 163 -25.38 2.61 -28.79
C PRO A 163 -24.33 3.41 -29.55
N GLY A 164 -23.11 3.51 -29.02
CA GLY A 164 -22.02 4.27 -29.63
C GLY A 164 -21.46 3.61 -30.88
N ARG A 165 -21.52 2.28 -30.95
CA ARG A 165 -21.03 1.48 -32.09
C ARG A 165 -22.14 0.84 -32.92
N ASN A 166 -23.40 0.97 -32.48
CA ASN A 166 -24.56 0.30 -33.08
C ASN A 166 -24.35 -1.21 -33.31
N LYS A 167 -23.63 -1.88 -32.39
CA LYS A 167 -23.21 -3.28 -32.44
C LYS A 167 -23.53 -3.98 -31.13
N THR A 168 -23.98 -5.22 -31.21
CA THR A 168 -24.14 -6.09 -30.03
C THR A 168 -22.78 -6.62 -29.62
N MET A 169 -22.39 -6.38 -28.35
CA MET A 169 -21.13 -6.81 -27.78
C MET A 169 -21.28 -7.20 -26.30
N ILE A 170 -20.32 -7.97 -25.79
CA ILE A 170 -20.28 -8.32 -24.38
C ILE A 170 -19.83 -7.08 -23.57
N GLY A 171 -20.67 -6.68 -22.63
CA GLY A 171 -20.41 -5.55 -21.74
C GLY A 171 -21.09 -5.75 -20.40
N THR A 172 -20.99 -4.78 -19.52
CA THR A 172 -21.61 -4.82 -18.19
C THR A 172 -23.12 -4.61 -18.30
N VAL A 173 -23.85 -5.51 -17.69
CA VAL A 173 -25.31 -5.43 -17.51
C VAL A 173 -25.66 -5.63 -16.03
N LEU A 174 -26.81 -5.11 -15.60
CA LEU A 174 -27.33 -5.39 -14.27
C LEU A 174 -27.91 -6.81 -14.24
N THR A 175 -27.56 -7.58 -13.21
CA THR A 175 -27.94 -8.99 -13.08
C THR A 175 -29.46 -9.15 -12.89
N ARG A 176 -30.11 -8.23 -12.14
CA ARG A 176 -31.54 -8.24 -11.80
C ARG A 176 -32.07 -6.81 -11.72
N HIS A 177 -33.39 -6.66 -11.68
CA HIS A 177 -34.04 -5.36 -11.51
C HIS A 177 -33.59 -4.63 -10.23
N ASP A 178 -33.37 -5.36 -9.13
CA ASP A 178 -32.93 -4.80 -7.84
C ASP A 178 -31.41 -4.54 -7.76
N SER A 179 -30.66 -4.88 -8.81
CA SER A 179 -29.19 -4.73 -8.83
C SER A 179 -28.76 -3.27 -8.80
N SER A 180 -29.60 -2.33 -9.23
CA SER A 180 -29.36 -0.89 -9.10
C SER A 180 -29.28 -0.45 -7.65
N GLU A 181 -30.11 -1.00 -6.75
CA GLU A 181 -30.07 -0.73 -5.31
C GLU A 181 -28.78 -1.28 -4.69
N LEU A 182 -28.38 -2.50 -5.04
CA LEU A 182 -27.12 -3.10 -4.59
C LEU A 182 -25.92 -2.26 -5.01
N LEU A 183 -25.91 -1.73 -6.24
CA LEU A 183 -24.83 -0.81 -6.68
C LEU A 183 -24.85 0.50 -5.91
N ASN A 184 -26.02 1.05 -5.60
CA ASN A 184 -26.13 2.25 -4.77
C ASN A 184 -25.60 1.99 -3.37
N ILE A 185 -25.97 0.90 -2.72
CA ILE A 185 -25.46 0.49 -1.40
C ILE A 185 -23.94 0.33 -1.46
N ARG A 186 -23.44 -0.40 -2.45
CA ARG A 186 -21.98 -0.57 -2.67
C ARG A 186 -21.28 0.78 -2.84
N ASN A 187 -21.84 1.71 -3.62
CA ASN A 187 -21.25 3.02 -3.87
C ASN A 187 -21.23 3.87 -2.57
N ILE A 188 -22.29 3.82 -1.76
CA ILE A 188 -22.35 4.48 -0.46
C ILE A 188 -21.28 3.89 0.48
N ILE A 189 -21.16 2.57 0.59
CA ILE A 189 -20.13 1.92 1.41
C ILE A 189 -18.73 2.33 0.92
N SER A 190 -18.52 2.38 -0.38
CA SER A 190 -17.25 2.79 -0.98
C SER A 190 -16.92 4.24 -0.67
N LEU A 191 -17.89 5.15 -0.77
CA LEU A 191 -17.73 6.57 -0.45
C LEU A 191 -17.44 6.78 1.03
N CYS A 192 -18.24 6.18 1.91
CA CYS A 192 -18.05 6.26 3.36
C CYS A 192 -16.68 5.70 3.77
N SER A 193 -16.28 4.54 3.24
CA SER A 193 -14.97 3.95 3.54
C SER A 193 -13.81 4.81 3.02
N GLN A 194 -13.98 5.45 1.86
CA GLN A 194 -13.00 6.36 1.27
C GLN A 194 -12.77 7.59 2.16
N LEU A 195 -13.85 8.27 2.54
CA LEU A 195 -13.80 9.48 3.38
C LEU A 195 -13.30 9.15 4.79
N PHE A 196 -13.81 8.06 5.39
CA PHE A 196 -13.37 7.59 6.70
C PHE A 196 -11.86 7.29 6.70
N SER A 197 -11.38 6.55 5.71
CA SER A 197 -9.96 6.19 5.61
C SER A 197 -9.07 7.43 5.49
N LEU A 198 -9.48 8.41 4.68
CA LEU A 198 -8.73 9.65 4.49
C LEU A 198 -8.66 10.47 5.78
N LEU A 199 -9.81 10.67 6.45
CA LEU A 199 -9.88 11.40 7.71
C LEU A 199 -9.08 10.69 8.81
N ALA A 200 -9.27 9.38 8.95
CA ALA A 200 -8.58 8.57 9.94
C ALA A 200 -7.05 8.57 9.71
N LEU A 201 -6.60 8.59 8.45
CA LEU A 201 -5.19 8.69 8.10
C LEU A 201 -4.59 10.02 8.55
N VAL A 202 -5.28 11.14 8.33
CA VAL A 202 -4.84 12.48 8.79
C VAL A 202 -4.77 12.53 10.30
N VAL A 203 -5.86 12.17 10.98
CA VAL A 203 -5.97 12.23 12.44
C VAL A 203 -4.91 11.34 13.11
N SER A 204 -4.74 10.09 12.63
CA SER A 204 -3.77 9.17 13.20
C SER A 204 -2.31 9.62 12.98
N ASN A 205 -2.00 10.24 11.85
CA ASN A 205 -0.67 10.81 11.60
C ASN A 205 -0.36 12.01 12.49
N ILE A 206 -1.32 12.92 12.68
CA ILE A 206 -1.17 14.04 13.61
C ILE A 206 -0.97 13.51 15.03
N ALA A 207 -1.80 12.57 15.46
CA ALA A 207 -1.69 11.96 16.79
C ALA A 207 -0.33 11.29 17.00
N LEU A 208 0.19 10.54 16.01
CA LEU A 208 1.51 9.92 16.07
C LEU A 208 2.63 10.97 16.14
N ALA A 209 2.55 12.03 15.34
CA ALA A 209 3.55 13.11 15.36
C ALA A 209 3.61 13.82 16.73
N VAL A 210 2.45 14.10 17.31
CA VAL A 210 2.33 14.71 18.66
C VAL A 210 2.89 13.76 19.72
N ALA A 211 2.52 12.46 19.67
CA ALA A 211 2.99 11.45 20.63
C ALA A 211 4.51 11.29 20.61
N VAL A 212 5.12 11.23 19.43
CA VAL A 212 6.58 11.14 19.25
C VAL A 212 7.28 12.40 19.80
N LYS A 213 6.76 13.60 19.50
CA LYS A 213 7.31 14.87 20.02
C LYS A 213 7.19 14.97 21.54
N LYS A 214 6.04 14.59 22.12
CA LYS A 214 5.79 14.61 23.57
C LYS A 214 6.76 13.68 24.30
N GLN A 215 6.95 12.46 23.80
CA GLN A 215 7.90 11.52 24.39
C GLN A 215 9.36 12.03 24.29
N ALA A 216 9.72 12.70 23.19
CA ALA A 216 11.05 13.28 23.03
C ALA A 216 11.32 14.38 24.09
N LYS A 217 10.36 15.30 24.29
CA LYS A 217 10.44 16.36 25.30
C LYS A 217 10.50 15.81 26.72
N TRP A 218 9.68 14.81 27.04
CA TRP A 218 9.66 14.20 28.37
C TRP A 218 11.01 13.58 28.73
N ARG A 219 11.65 12.85 27.80
CA ARG A 219 12.97 12.26 28.01
C ARG A 219 14.06 13.31 28.17
N ALA A 220 14.05 14.38 27.38
CA ALA A 220 15.01 15.47 27.52
C ALA A 220 14.98 16.09 28.93
N ARG A 221 13.77 16.21 29.52
CA ARG A 221 13.62 16.70 30.90
C ARG A 221 14.20 15.72 31.92
N ILE A 222 13.96 14.41 31.79
CA ILE A 222 14.48 13.40 32.73
C ILE A 222 16.01 13.38 32.72
N VAL A 223 16.65 13.49 31.57
CA VAL A 223 18.12 13.51 31.45
C VAL A 223 18.73 14.72 32.17
N ILE A 224 18.03 15.86 32.17
CA ILE A 224 18.48 17.07 32.84
C ILE A 224 18.29 16.98 34.37
N THR A 225 17.25 16.27 34.85
CA THR A 225 16.87 16.22 36.27
C THR A 225 17.38 14.97 37.03
N ALA A 226 17.94 13.98 36.36
CA ALA A 226 18.42 12.77 37.01
C ALA A 226 19.85 12.98 37.61
N PRO A 227 20.03 12.81 38.94
CA PRO A 227 21.36 12.76 39.51
C PRO A 227 22.14 11.58 38.93
N GLN A 228 23.45 11.78 38.71
CA GLN A 228 24.37 10.81 38.08
C GLN A 228 24.65 9.54 38.93
N GLN A 229 23.77 9.15 39.84
CA GLN A 229 23.99 8.06 40.79
C GLN A 229 23.26 6.78 40.39
N ASN A 230 24.06 5.74 40.08
CA ASN A 230 23.73 4.29 40.16
C ASN A 230 22.60 3.72 39.32
N GLN A 231 22.55 4.01 38.02
CA GLN A 231 21.84 3.13 37.08
C GLN A 231 22.87 2.26 36.35
N THR A 232 22.76 0.93 36.46
CA THR A 232 23.64 0.00 35.77
C THR A 232 23.63 0.30 34.26
N ALA A 233 24.81 0.63 33.72
CA ALA A 233 25.02 1.09 32.35
C ALA A 233 24.37 0.14 31.28
N ALA A 234 24.19 -1.13 31.61
CA ALA A 234 23.56 -2.13 30.75
C ALA A 234 22.03 -1.95 30.61
N SER A 235 21.29 -1.60 31.70
CA SER A 235 19.85 -1.37 31.66
C SER A 235 19.50 -0.13 30.86
N ASN A 236 20.32 0.93 30.95
CA ASN A 236 20.11 2.15 30.18
C ASN A 236 20.37 1.95 28.69
N ARG A 237 21.40 1.19 28.30
CA ARG A 237 21.70 0.89 26.89
C ARG A 237 20.58 0.11 26.19
N THR A 238 19.98 -0.87 26.86
CA THR A 238 18.84 -1.64 26.30
C THR A 238 17.56 -0.82 26.16
N ALA A 239 17.24 0.03 27.14
CA ALA A 239 16.10 0.93 27.08
C ALA A 239 16.25 1.98 25.97
N ASP A 240 17.45 2.54 25.80
CA ASP A 240 17.75 3.52 24.75
C ASP A 240 17.73 2.90 23.35
N SER A 241 18.25 1.68 23.18
CA SER A 241 18.22 0.97 21.89
C SER A 241 16.80 0.65 21.43
N THR A 242 15.93 0.23 22.36
CA THR A 242 14.51 -0.05 22.09
C THR A 242 13.77 1.21 21.70
N THR A 243 14.03 2.33 22.37
CA THR A 243 13.39 3.61 22.07
C THR A 243 13.85 4.16 20.73
N TYR A 244 15.13 4.08 20.43
CA TYR A 244 15.67 4.49 19.14
C TYR A 244 15.00 3.69 18.01
N ARG A 245 14.88 2.36 18.18
CA ARG A 245 14.18 1.49 17.24
C ARG A 245 12.73 1.92 17.03
N ASN A 246 11.98 2.17 18.10
CA ASN A 246 10.58 2.58 18.02
C ASN A 246 10.41 3.94 17.32
N ARG A 247 11.26 4.92 17.62
CA ARG A 247 11.22 6.23 16.94
C ARG A 247 11.53 6.11 15.44
N ARG A 248 12.46 5.24 15.07
CA ARG A 248 12.82 5.00 13.69
C ARG A 248 11.66 4.34 12.94
N LEU A 249 11.00 3.35 13.54
CA LEU A 249 9.80 2.72 12.99
C LEU A 249 8.64 3.71 12.87
N ALA A 250 8.40 4.55 13.88
CA ALA A 250 7.35 5.57 13.81
C ALA A 250 7.58 6.56 12.66
N ARG A 251 8.81 7.06 12.49
CA ARG A 251 9.16 7.93 11.36
C ARG A 251 8.94 7.23 10.01
N MET A 252 9.33 5.96 9.89
CA MET A 252 9.08 5.17 8.70
C MET A 252 7.59 5.15 8.35
N ILE A 253 6.74 4.84 9.33
CA ILE A 253 5.30 4.78 9.15
C ILE A 253 4.71 6.15 8.81
N GLN A 254 5.21 7.23 9.41
CA GLN A 254 4.80 8.59 9.07
C GLN A 254 5.13 8.96 7.61
N PHE A 255 6.30 8.59 7.11
CA PHE A 255 6.65 8.82 5.70
C PHE A 255 5.77 7.99 4.76
N LEU A 256 5.57 6.70 5.06
CA LEU A 256 4.70 5.83 4.26
C LEU A 256 3.27 6.34 4.23
N SER A 257 2.72 6.72 5.38
CA SER A 257 1.36 7.26 5.45
C SER A 257 1.22 8.65 4.82
N LEU A 258 2.27 9.46 4.78
CA LEU A 258 2.25 10.74 4.06
C LEU A 258 2.20 10.53 2.54
N ILE A 259 3.00 9.61 2.01
CA ILE A 259 2.96 9.27 0.59
C ILE A 259 1.59 8.71 0.23
N LEU A 260 1.07 7.77 1.03
CA LEU A 260 -0.26 7.23 0.86
C LEU A 260 -1.33 8.32 0.92
N PHE A 261 -1.23 9.27 1.86
CA PHE A 261 -2.17 10.38 1.98
C PHE A 261 -2.22 11.20 0.68
N VAL A 262 -1.07 11.61 0.15
CA VAL A 262 -1.01 12.41 -1.08
C VAL A 262 -1.64 11.67 -2.26
N THR A 263 -1.24 10.40 -2.48
CA THR A 263 -1.74 9.61 -3.60
C THR A 263 -3.23 9.25 -3.45
N TYR A 264 -3.67 8.96 -2.23
CA TYR A 264 -5.04 8.59 -1.93
C TYR A 264 -5.99 9.79 -1.90
N PHE A 265 -5.53 10.96 -1.45
CA PHE A 265 -6.29 12.21 -1.50
C PHE A 265 -6.64 12.58 -2.93
N PHE A 266 -5.67 12.53 -3.84
CA PHE A 266 -5.90 12.84 -5.25
C PHE A 266 -6.97 11.94 -5.87
N SER A 267 -6.87 10.62 -5.68
CA SER A 267 -7.88 9.68 -6.18
C SER A 267 -9.24 9.85 -5.49
N SER A 268 -9.26 10.27 -4.21
CA SER A 268 -10.50 10.53 -3.48
C SER A 268 -11.25 11.74 -4.03
N VAL A 269 -10.54 12.79 -4.42
CA VAL A 269 -11.13 13.98 -5.04
C VAL A 269 -11.76 13.60 -6.39
N ILE A 270 -11.06 12.84 -7.23
CA ILE A 270 -11.59 12.37 -8.52
C ILE A 270 -12.85 11.54 -8.30
N TYR A 271 -12.82 10.61 -7.35
CA TYR A 271 -13.96 9.76 -7.02
C TYR A 271 -15.15 10.59 -6.52
N LEU A 272 -14.93 11.58 -5.63
CA LEU A 272 -15.98 12.48 -5.16
C LEU A 272 -16.60 13.27 -6.31
N ILE A 273 -15.81 13.90 -7.16
CA ILE A 273 -16.32 14.66 -8.31
C ILE A 273 -17.21 13.74 -9.17
N SER A 274 -16.78 12.48 -9.40
CA SER A 274 -17.57 11.54 -10.22
C SER A 274 -18.91 11.14 -9.60
N GLN A 275 -19.08 11.26 -8.27
CA GLN A 275 -20.37 10.98 -7.61
C GLN A 275 -21.36 12.14 -7.74
N PHE A 276 -20.88 13.39 -7.81
CA PHE A 276 -21.74 14.59 -7.84
C PHE A 276 -21.93 15.17 -9.24
N VAL A 277 -20.95 14.96 -10.13
CA VAL A 277 -20.98 15.47 -11.51
C VAL A 277 -21.24 14.32 -12.47
N ARG A 278 -22.49 14.14 -12.88
CA ARG A 278 -22.93 13.03 -13.76
C ARG A 278 -22.16 12.94 -15.07
N GLU A 279 -21.70 14.06 -15.60
CA GLU A 279 -20.95 14.12 -16.86
C GLU A 279 -19.44 13.81 -16.68
N PHE A 280 -18.96 13.70 -15.43
CA PHE A 280 -17.57 13.39 -15.10
C PHE A 280 -17.41 11.87 -14.86
N ASN A 281 -17.45 11.10 -15.95
CA ASN A 281 -17.29 9.65 -15.95
C ASN A 281 -16.66 9.18 -17.27
N PHE A 282 -16.49 7.87 -17.45
CA PHE A 282 -15.85 7.27 -18.64
C PHE A 282 -16.56 7.57 -19.98
N TYR A 283 -17.84 7.88 -19.97
CA TYR A 283 -18.67 8.08 -21.17
C TYR A 283 -19.29 9.49 -21.27
N GLY A 284 -19.13 10.30 -20.22
CA GLY A 284 -19.74 11.64 -20.14
C GLY A 284 -19.01 12.70 -20.95
N ARG A 285 -19.50 13.94 -20.85
CA ARG A 285 -18.93 15.11 -21.52
C ARG A 285 -17.46 15.34 -21.17
N TYR A 286 -17.07 15.07 -19.91
CA TYR A 286 -15.71 15.25 -19.38
C TYR A 286 -14.92 13.93 -19.35
N LYS A 287 -15.19 12.99 -20.28
CA LYS A 287 -14.55 11.67 -20.34
C LYS A 287 -13.01 11.74 -20.44
N ASN A 288 -12.48 12.71 -21.17
CA ASN A 288 -11.03 12.85 -21.39
C ASN A 288 -10.31 13.30 -20.13
N GLU A 289 -10.86 14.29 -19.44
CA GLU A 289 -10.35 14.78 -18.15
C GLU A 289 -10.44 13.67 -17.11
N TYR A 290 -11.58 12.99 -17.04
CA TYR A 290 -11.80 11.88 -16.11
C TYR A 290 -10.79 10.73 -16.31
N ARG A 291 -10.60 10.29 -17.56
CA ARG A 291 -9.64 9.24 -17.92
C ARG A 291 -8.21 9.65 -17.56
N SER A 292 -7.79 10.86 -17.94
CA SER A 292 -6.45 11.36 -17.68
C SER A 292 -6.15 11.45 -16.18
N PHE A 293 -7.06 12.00 -15.39
CA PHE A 293 -6.89 12.07 -13.94
C PHE A 293 -6.84 10.70 -13.28
N TRP A 294 -7.68 9.75 -13.73
CA TRP A 294 -7.62 8.37 -13.23
C TRP A 294 -6.30 7.68 -13.56
N MET A 295 -5.73 7.89 -14.74
CA MET A 295 -4.43 7.31 -15.11
C MET A 295 -3.31 7.80 -14.19
N VAL A 296 -3.27 9.11 -13.93
CA VAL A 296 -2.31 9.69 -12.99
C VAL A 296 -2.52 9.13 -11.57
N ALA A 297 -3.77 9.01 -11.14
CA ALA A 297 -4.09 8.44 -9.83
C ALA A 297 -3.65 6.96 -9.70
N LEU A 298 -3.88 6.15 -10.73
CA LEU A 298 -3.47 4.73 -10.76
C LEU A 298 -1.94 4.60 -10.73
N ALA A 299 -1.22 5.40 -11.51
CA ALA A 299 0.25 5.42 -11.47
C ALA A 299 0.78 5.82 -10.10
N ALA A 300 0.20 6.83 -9.47
CA ALA A 300 0.56 7.28 -8.13
C ALA A 300 0.27 6.21 -7.05
N GLN A 301 -0.86 5.52 -7.14
CA GLN A 301 -1.20 4.39 -6.26
C GLN A 301 -0.24 3.21 -6.46
N GLY A 302 0.10 2.89 -7.72
CA GLY A 302 1.10 1.87 -8.03
C GLY A 302 2.46 2.18 -7.43
N LEU A 303 2.91 3.44 -7.52
CA LEU A 303 4.13 3.91 -6.86
C LEU A 303 4.08 3.76 -5.35
N ASN A 304 2.96 4.15 -4.71
CA ASN A 304 2.77 3.97 -3.27
C ASN A 304 2.95 2.51 -2.84
N SER A 305 2.28 1.58 -3.54
CA SER A 305 2.37 0.14 -3.22
C SER A 305 3.74 -0.46 -3.52
N SER A 306 4.55 0.17 -4.37
CA SER A 306 5.88 -0.35 -4.77
C SER A 306 7.02 0.17 -3.89
N VAL A 307 6.89 1.36 -3.31
CA VAL A 307 8.01 2.04 -2.62
C VAL A 307 8.29 1.51 -1.21
N ASN A 308 7.38 0.74 -0.64
CA ASN A 308 7.42 0.25 0.75
C ASN A 308 8.72 -0.48 1.09
N ILE A 309 9.28 -1.27 0.15
CA ILE A 309 10.53 -2.02 0.33
C ILE A 309 11.72 -1.11 0.65
N VAL A 310 11.78 0.09 0.04
CA VAL A 310 12.86 1.06 0.26
C VAL A 310 12.85 1.56 1.70
N PHE A 311 11.66 1.88 2.22
CA PHE A 311 11.50 2.33 3.60
C PHE A 311 11.78 1.22 4.61
N TYR A 312 11.32 -0.01 4.36
CA TYR A 312 11.60 -1.16 5.21
C TYR A 312 13.10 -1.43 5.27
N TYR A 313 13.79 -1.43 4.14
CA TYR A 313 15.23 -1.64 4.08
C TYR A 313 16.01 -0.54 4.80
N ARG A 314 15.69 0.75 4.57
CA ARG A 314 16.40 1.87 5.17
C ARG A 314 16.12 2.03 6.66
N MET A 315 14.89 1.79 7.10
CA MET A 315 14.46 2.19 8.45
C MET A 315 14.20 1.02 9.41
N ASN A 316 14.11 -0.23 8.94
CA ASN A 316 13.93 -1.41 9.78
C ASN A 316 15.19 -2.28 9.78
N ILE A 317 15.94 -2.27 10.90
CA ILE A 317 17.21 -3.02 11.03
C ILE A 317 16.99 -4.53 10.91
N LYS A 318 15.93 -5.08 11.55
CA LYS A 318 15.61 -6.51 11.45
C LYS A 318 15.33 -6.91 9.99
N TYR A 319 14.53 -6.10 9.29
CA TYR A 319 14.21 -6.30 7.87
C TYR A 319 15.50 -6.28 7.03
N ARG A 320 16.33 -5.25 7.15
CA ARG A 320 17.59 -5.11 6.42
C ARG A 320 18.53 -6.29 6.60
N ASN A 321 18.71 -6.76 7.85
CA ASN A 321 19.58 -7.89 8.15
C ASN A 321 19.06 -9.19 7.49
N ARG A 322 17.75 -9.42 7.50
CA ARG A 322 17.13 -10.58 6.83
C ARG A 322 17.23 -10.47 5.31
N PHE A 323 16.97 -9.29 4.76
CA PHE A 323 17.12 -9.00 3.34
C PHE A 323 18.54 -9.32 2.87
N ASN A 324 19.55 -8.73 3.52
CA ASN A 324 20.97 -8.97 3.18
C ASN A 324 21.35 -10.45 3.29
N LYS A 325 20.90 -11.15 4.34
CA LYS A 325 21.14 -12.59 4.51
C LYS A 325 20.50 -13.43 3.39
N MET A 326 19.32 -13.03 2.91
CA MET A 326 18.61 -13.72 1.83
C MET A 326 19.36 -13.57 0.50
N PHE A 327 19.79 -12.36 0.15
CA PHE A 327 20.51 -12.09 -1.09
C PHE A 327 21.93 -12.64 -1.07
N ARG A 328 22.68 -12.54 0.05
CA ARG A 328 24.01 -13.16 0.17
C ARG A 328 23.96 -14.67 -0.05
N LYS A 329 22.98 -15.37 0.53
CA LYS A 329 22.79 -16.81 0.30
C LYS A 329 22.38 -17.12 -1.14
N GLY A 330 21.58 -16.26 -1.79
CA GLY A 330 21.22 -16.39 -3.19
C GLY A 330 22.42 -16.28 -4.13
N ILE A 331 23.23 -15.24 -3.94
CA ILE A 331 24.43 -14.98 -4.74
C ILE A 331 25.46 -16.09 -4.57
N ALA A 332 25.67 -16.60 -3.34
CA ALA A 332 26.56 -17.73 -3.09
C ALA A 332 26.08 -19.05 -3.74
N ARG A 333 24.76 -19.25 -3.89
CA ARG A 333 24.20 -20.43 -4.58
C ARG A 333 24.31 -20.37 -6.11
N ILE A 334 24.39 -19.16 -6.68
CA ILE A 334 24.51 -18.97 -8.14
C ILE A 334 25.98 -19.07 -8.58
N GLY A 335 26.94 -19.26 -7.64
CA GLY A 335 28.35 -19.50 -7.97
C GLY A 335 29.11 -18.27 -8.46
N ILE A 336 28.57 -17.05 -8.33
CA ILE A 336 29.20 -15.81 -8.79
C ILE A 336 30.34 -15.36 -7.85
N PHE A 337 30.38 -15.88 -6.60
CA PHE A 337 31.49 -15.72 -5.68
C PHE A 337 31.80 -17.05 -4.98
N PRO A 338 33.09 -17.47 -4.89
CA PRO A 338 33.47 -18.67 -4.16
C PRO A 338 33.12 -18.50 -2.67
N ALA A 339 32.63 -19.60 -2.09
CA ALA A 339 32.26 -19.69 -0.67
C ALA A 339 33.52 -19.76 0.21
N ASP A 340 34.31 -18.72 0.26
CA ASP A 340 35.45 -18.63 1.17
C ASP A 340 35.00 -17.94 2.46
N HIS A 341 34.53 -18.78 3.40
CA HIS A 341 33.95 -18.36 4.68
C HIS A 341 34.97 -17.79 5.67
N ASN A 342 36.28 -17.99 5.44
CA ASN A 342 37.33 -17.65 6.41
C ASN A 342 38.12 -16.38 6.10
N THR A 343 38.08 -15.87 4.88
CA THR A 343 38.89 -14.70 4.50
C THR A 343 38.21 -13.37 4.82
N MET A 344 36.87 -13.31 4.83
CA MET A 344 36.15 -12.06 5.12
C MET A 344 35.98 -11.76 6.62
N GLU A 345 35.85 -12.74 7.48
CA GLU A 345 35.81 -12.52 8.94
C GLU A 345 37.14 -11.98 9.44
N ASN A 346 38.25 -12.49 8.93
CA ASN A 346 39.60 -12.01 9.26
C ASN A 346 39.88 -10.59 8.71
N THR A 347 39.32 -10.20 7.57
CA THR A 347 39.47 -8.86 7.00
C THR A 347 38.62 -7.82 7.75
N ILE A 348 37.42 -8.18 8.21
CA ILE A 348 36.55 -7.28 8.98
C ILE A 348 37.10 -7.09 10.40
N VAL A 349 37.65 -8.14 11.02
CA VAL A 349 38.33 -8.05 12.32
C VAL A 349 39.61 -7.21 12.21
N ALA A 350 40.38 -7.35 11.11
CA ALA A 350 41.59 -6.55 10.89
C ALA A 350 41.31 -5.07 10.60
N LEU A 351 40.16 -4.74 9.96
CA LEU A 351 39.73 -3.35 9.74
C LEU A 351 39.13 -2.72 10.98
N SER A 352 38.46 -3.47 11.85
CA SER A 352 37.94 -2.94 13.14
C SER A 352 39.04 -2.67 14.16
N HIS A 353 40.19 -3.34 14.07
CA HIS A 353 41.39 -3.05 14.92
C HIS A 353 42.22 -1.85 14.43
N ARG A 354 42.09 -1.41 13.19
CA ARG A 354 42.77 -0.21 12.69
C ARG A 354 42.08 1.11 13.07
N ASP A 355 40.78 1.07 13.33
CA ASP A 355 40.02 2.27 13.73
C ASP A 355 40.03 2.54 15.27
N THR A 356 40.66 1.65 16.04
CA THR A 356 40.86 1.83 17.52
C THR A 356 42.25 2.31 17.92
N VAL A 357 43.14 2.59 16.94
CA VAL A 357 44.53 3.06 17.16
C VAL A 357 44.79 4.38 16.39
N ARG A 358 43.77 5.19 16.18
CA ARG A 358 43.95 6.60 15.78
C ARG A 358 43.05 7.51 16.59
#